data_08f1888691abf06ef38f258055b6148d
#
_entry.id   08f1888691abf06ef38f258055b6148d
#
_cell.length_a   1.000
_cell.length_b   1.000
_cell.length_c   1.000
_cell.angle_alpha   90.00
_cell.angle_beta   90.00
_cell.angle_gamma   90.00
#
_symmetry.space_group_name_H-M   'P 1'
#
loop_
_entity.id
_entity.type
_entity.pdbx_description
1 polymer ?
#
loop_
_entity_poly.entity_id
_entity_poly.type
_entity_poly.pdbx_seq_one_letter_code
_entity_poly.pdbx_strand_id
1 'polypeptide(L)'
;MTITDTTAVRSADGSRIVYFREGSGTAIILIDPALSTHKGSAKLSAALAPRFCAISYDRRGRGASGDEQPSTADPAREIEDIAALVDAAGGRPILFGSSSGAALALEAAARLGDRVGGVVLYEPPFICDDSRPPLAPDLAARIAASVAEGDRSAAARAFFTEAIGMPAVAVGVMRMLPLWREAKTLTPTLRYDFAVLRGTQDGRPLPAERWSGLTAPTLVLVGSKSPAFFHTAGTALSDALPTVEYESLEGAHHGSPQLSPASIATRITARFAR
;
A
#
# COMPACT_ATOMS: atom_id res chain seq x y z
N MET A 1 16.00 -10.26 -16.79
CA MET A 1 15.36 -11.56 -16.55
C MET A 1 13.86 -11.34 -16.68
N THR A 2 13.23 -12.01 -17.63
CA THR A 2 11.83 -11.76 -17.99
C THR A 2 10.94 -12.36 -16.91
N ILE A 3 9.95 -11.58 -16.42
CA ILE A 3 8.84 -12.09 -15.58
C ILE A 3 8.11 -13.13 -16.44
N THR A 4 8.25 -14.42 -16.11
CA THR A 4 7.87 -15.51 -17.02
C THR A 4 6.64 -16.31 -16.61
N ASP A 5 6.04 -16.07 -15.42
CA ASP A 5 4.82 -16.80 -15.08
C ASP A 5 3.78 -15.86 -14.45
N THR A 6 2.76 -15.54 -15.26
CA THR A 6 1.53 -14.92 -14.74
C THR A 6 0.76 -15.98 -13.98
N THR A 7 0.92 -16.01 -12.68
CA THR A 7 0.22 -16.94 -11.78
C THR A 7 -0.96 -16.23 -11.13
N ALA A 8 -1.96 -16.96 -10.70
CA ALA A 8 -3.10 -16.39 -10.00
C ALA A 8 -3.54 -17.29 -8.85
N VAL A 9 -4.03 -16.66 -7.80
CA VAL A 9 -4.75 -17.33 -6.71
C VAL A 9 -6.24 -16.95 -6.75
N ARG A 10 -7.06 -17.71 -6.07
CA ARG A 10 -8.45 -17.36 -5.81
C ARG A 10 -8.62 -16.86 -4.39
N SER A 11 -9.20 -15.69 -4.26
CA SER A 11 -9.64 -15.13 -3.00
C SER A 11 -10.86 -15.90 -2.45
N ALA A 12 -11.22 -15.68 -1.19
CA ALA A 12 -12.33 -16.36 -0.55
C ALA A 12 -13.68 -16.10 -1.24
N ASP A 13 -13.86 -14.94 -1.88
CA ASP A 13 -15.05 -14.60 -2.66
C ASP A 13 -15.02 -15.10 -4.12
N GLY A 14 -13.97 -15.86 -4.51
CA GLY A 14 -13.78 -16.36 -5.87
C GLY A 14 -13.01 -15.41 -6.79
N SER A 15 -12.73 -14.17 -6.37
CA SER A 15 -11.98 -13.20 -7.16
C SER A 15 -10.60 -13.76 -7.53
N ARG A 16 -10.24 -13.60 -8.82
CA ARG A 16 -8.93 -14.02 -9.34
C ARG A 16 -7.92 -12.94 -9.07
N ILE A 17 -6.88 -13.22 -8.27
CA ILE A 17 -5.80 -12.29 -7.94
C ILE A 17 -4.52 -12.72 -8.66
N VAL A 18 -4.03 -11.87 -9.55
CA VAL A 18 -2.86 -12.12 -10.39
C VAL A 18 -1.61 -11.60 -9.70
N TYR A 19 -0.58 -12.45 -9.65
CA TYR A 19 0.70 -12.12 -9.04
C TYR A 19 1.89 -12.58 -9.88
N PHE A 20 3.04 -12.02 -9.58
CA PHE A 20 4.31 -12.21 -10.28
C PHE A 20 5.37 -12.52 -9.24
N ARG A 21 6.27 -13.46 -9.55
CA ARG A 21 7.38 -13.84 -8.67
C ARG A 21 8.72 -13.50 -9.30
N GLU A 22 9.63 -13.00 -8.49
CA GLU A 22 11.00 -12.71 -8.89
C GLU A 22 11.96 -13.07 -7.74
N GLY A 23 13.06 -13.77 -8.06
CA GLY A 23 14.02 -14.23 -7.06
C GLY A 23 13.61 -15.52 -6.36
N SER A 24 14.26 -15.82 -5.23
CA SER A 24 14.05 -17.04 -4.43
C SER A 24 14.35 -16.78 -2.95
N GLY A 25 14.05 -17.75 -2.08
CA GLY A 25 14.24 -17.62 -0.63
C GLY A 25 12.98 -17.18 0.10
N THR A 26 13.13 -16.46 1.21
CA THR A 26 11.99 -15.97 1.99
C THR A 26 11.08 -15.10 1.14
N ALA A 27 9.79 -15.39 1.13
CA ALA A 27 8.84 -14.63 0.35
C ALA A 27 8.57 -13.24 0.97
N ILE A 28 8.49 -12.22 0.11
CA ILE A 28 8.04 -10.87 0.47
C ILE A 28 6.93 -10.44 -0.48
N ILE A 29 5.74 -10.17 0.04
CA ILE A 29 4.56 -9.75 -0.73
C ILE A 29 4.55 -8.22 -0.76
N LEU A 30 4.54 -7.64 -1.98
CA LEU A 30 4.60 -6.20 -2.22
C LEU A 30 3.19 -5.65 -2.48
N ILE A 31 2.70 -4.84 -1.56
CA ILE A 31 1.35 -4.25 -1.57
C ILE A 31 1.44 -2.80 -2.05
N ASP A 32 1.08 -2.59 -3.31
CA ASP A 32 1.19 -1.30 -3.98
C ASP A 32 0.18 -0.25 -3.45
N PRO A 33 0.51 1.05 -3.57
CA PRO A 33 -0.34 2.15 -3.13
C PRO A 33 -1.58 2.33 -4.01
N ALA A 34 -2.39 3.34 -3.68
CA ALA A 34 -3.51 3.80 -4.50
C ALA A 34 -3.07 4.11 -5.93
N LEU A 35 -3.97 3.86 -6.90
CA LEU A 35 -3.76 4.13 -8.32
C LEU A 35 -2.50 3.47 -8.91
N SER A 36 -2.10 2.31 -8.36
CA SER A 36 -0.95 1.53 -8.84
C SER A 36 -1.36 0.08 -9.14
N THR A 37 -0.61 -0.56 -10.03
CA THR A 37 -0.63 -2.00 -10.31
C THR A 37 0.70 -2.61 -9.87
N HIS A 38 0.90 -3.92 -9.99
CA HIS A 38 2.19 -4.60 -9.73
C HIS A 38 3.41 -3.91 -10.36
N LYS A 39 3.22 -3.10 -11.40
CA LYS A 39 4.30 -2.34 -12.06
C LYS A 39 4.90 -1.26 -11.16
N GLY A 40 4.13 -0.76 -10.18
CA GLY A 40 4.62 0.22 -9.22
C GLY A 40 5.75 -0.30 -8.36
N SER A 41 5.71 -1.57 -7.98
CA SER A 41 6.74 -2.22 -7.18
C SER A 41 7.83 -2.94 -8.00
N ALA A 42 7.81 -2.87 -9.33
CA ALA A 42 8.73 -3.63 -10.18
C ALA A 42 10.22 -3.37 -9.88
N LYS A 43 10.61 -2.11 -9.65
CA LYS A 43 12.00 -1.79 -9.28
C LYS A 43 12.39 -2.29 -7.89
N LEU A 44 11.45 -2.24 -6.94
CA LEU A 44 11.67 -2.76 -5.59
C LEU A 44 11.76 -4.29 -5.62
N SER A 45 10.90 -4.95 -6.38
CA SER A 45 10.94 -6.40 -6.63
C SER A 45 12.32 -6.82 -7.14
N ALA A 46 12.81 -6.18 -8.20
CA ALA A 46 14.13 -6.44 -8.76
C ALA A 46 15.27 -6.20 -7.76
N ALA A 47 15.16 -5.16 -6.91
CA ALA A 47 16.16 -4.87 -5.88
C ALA A 47 16.17 -5.90 -4.74
N LEU A 48 15.02 -6.52 -4.43
CA LEU A 48 14.87 -7.54 -3.39
C LEU A 48 15.16 -8.96 -3.89
N ALA A 49 14.98 -9.23 -5.18
CA ALA A 49 15.11 -10.56 -5.80
C ALA A 49 16.44 -11.29 -5.53
N PRO A 50 17.60 -10.61 -5.33
CA PRO A 50 18.84 -11.29 -4.95
C PRO A 50 18.81 -12.00 -3.58
N ARG A 51 17.87 -11.66 -2.69
CA ARG A 51 17.79 -12.16 -1.31
C ARG A 51 16.42 -12.71 -0.92
N PHE A 52 15.39 -12.41 -1.68
CA PHE A 52 13.99 -12.74 -1.39
C PHE A 52 13.28 -13.30 -2.62
N CYS A 53 12.23 -14.06 -2.40
CA CYS A 53 11.22 -14.31 -3.40
C CYS A 53 10.22 -13.16 -3.36
N ALA A 54 10.44 -12.12 -4.16
CA ALA A 54 9.55 -10.97 -4.24
C ALA A 54 8.26 -11.34 -5.01
N ILE A 55 7.11 -11.09 -4.40
CA ILE A 55 5.78 -11.36 -4.94
C ILE A 55 5.07 -10.01 -5.09
N SER A 56 5.02 -9.49 -6.31
CA SER A 56 4.17 -8.34 -6.65
C SER A 56 2.83 -8.82 -7.19
N TYR A 57 1.76 -8.08 -6.97
CA TYR A 57 0.43 -8.49 -7.45
C TYR A 57 -0.44 -7.30 -7.82
N ASP A 58 -1.39 -7.54 -8.68
CA ASP A 58 -2.44 -6.57 -8.93
C ASP A 58 -3.50 -6.69 -7.82
N ARG A 59 -3.66 -5.63 -7.02
CA ARG A 59 -4.73 -5.57 -6.02
C ARG A 59 -6.08 -5.73 -6.73
N ARG A 60 -7.11 -6.20 -6.01
CA ARG A 60 -8.44 -6.46 -6.62
C ARG A 60 -8.97 -5.28 -7.44
N GLY A 61 -9.55 -5.59 -8.60
CA GLY A 61 -10.06 -4.61 -9.55
C GLY A 61 -8.99 -3.79 -10.28
N ARG A 62 -7.71 -4.15 -10.13
CA ARG A 62 -6.59 -3.49 -10.82
C ARG A 62 -5.89 -4.46 -11.77
N GLY A 63 -5.32 -3.91 -12.85
CA GLY A 63 -4.51 -4.68 -13.79
C GLY A 63 -5.23 -5.91 -14.34
N ALA A 64 -4.67 -7.09 -14.08
CA ALA A 64 -5.21 -8.38 -14.51
C ALA A 64 -6.03 -9.12 -13.43
N SER A 65 -6.13 -8.54 -12.22
CA SER A 65 -6.94 -9.09 -11.13
C SER A 65 -8.42 -8.74 -11.29
N GLY A 66 -9.28 -9.71 -10.94
CA GLY A 66 -10.73 -9.54 -10.91
C GLY A 66 -11.25 -8.85 -9.65
N ASP A 67 -12.55 -8.64 -9.62
CA ASP A 67 -13.31 -8.17 -8.47
C ASP A 67 -14.76 -8.67 -8.64
N GLU A 68 -15.07 -9.79 -8.01
CA GLU A 68 -16.38 -10.43 -8.16
C GLU A 68 -17.49 -9.71 -7.35
N GLN A 69 -17.11 -8.85 -6.41
CA GLN A 69 -18.05 -8.08 -5.58
C GLN A 69 -17.72 -6.58 -5.58
N PRO A 70 -17.75 -5.93 -6.74
CA PRO A 70 -17.29 -4.55 -6.87
C PRO A 70 -18.15 -3.51 -6.12
N SER A 71 -19.32 -3.88 -5.64
CA SER A 71 -20.20 -2.98 -4.86
C SER A 71 -19.77 -2.81 -3.40
N THR A 72 -18.94 -3.70 -2.88
CA THR A 72 -18.48 -3.69 -1.49
C THR A 72 -17.02 -3.25 -1.41
N ALA A 73 -16.77 -2.07 -0.82
CA ALA A 73 -15.41 -1.63 -0.50
C ALA A 73 -15.07 -2.03 0.95
N ASP A 74 -15.06 -3.34 1.22
CA ASP A 74 -14.72 -3.88 2.54
C ASP A 74 -13.23 -4.25 2.56
N PRO A 75 -12.41 -3.68 3.47
CA PRO A 75 -11.01 -4.06 3.63
C PRO A 75 -10.80 -5.56 3.88
N ALA A 76 -11.78 -6.26 4.46
CA ALA A 76 -11.71 -7.69 4.68
C ALA A 76 -11.49 -8.47 3.36
N ARG A 77 -12.02 -8.00 2.24
CA ARG A 77 -11.84 -8.62 0.93
C ARG A 77 -10.39 -8.56 0.44
N GLU A 78 -9.72 -7.41 0.62
CA GLU A 78 -8.30 -7.30 0.27
C GLU A 78 -7.40 -8.10 1.25
N ILE A 79 -7.81 -8.22 2.51
CA ILE A 79 -7.11 -9.09 3.48
C ILE A 79 -7.25 -10.56 3.08
N GLU A 80 -8.40 -11.00 2.58
CA GLU A 80 -8.61 -12.35 2.03
C GLU A 80 -7.73 -12.60 0.79
N ASP A 81 -7.54 -11.58 -0.07
CA ASP A 81 -6.61 -11.66 -1.20
C ASP A 81 -5.18 -11.88 -0.74
N ILE A 82 -4.74 -11.12 0.27
CA ILE A 82 -3.41 -11.28 0.87
C ILE A 82 -3.30 -12.64 1.55
N ALA A 83 -4.34 -13.14 2.22
CA ALA A 83 -4.35 -14.46 2.82
C ALA A 83 -4.11 -15.57 1.78
N ALA A 84 -4.75 -15.47 0.61
CA ALA A 84 -4.54 -16.41 -0.50
C ALA A 84 -3.10 -16.31 -1.07
N LEU A 85 -2.53 -15.11 -1.13
CA LEU A 85 -1.13 -14.91 -1.53
C LEU A 85 -0.15 -15.46 -0.48
N VAL A 86 -0.45 -15.32 0.81
CA VAL A 86 0.33 -15.92 1.91
C VAL A 86 0.35 -17.44 1.79
N ASP A 87 -0.79 -18.07 1.52
CA ASP A 87 -0.88 -19.52 1.30
C ASP A 87 -0.04 -19.95 0.07
N ALA A 88 -0.14 -19.21 -1.03
CA ALA A 88 0.63 -19.47 -2.24
C ALA A 88 2.13 -19.21 -2.08
N ALA A 89 2.52 -18.30 -1.20
CA ALA A 89 3.91 -18.00 -0.92
C ALA A 89 4.64 -19.15 -0.24
N GLY A 90 3.91 -19.92 0.58
CA GLY A 90 4.47 -20.93 1.46
C GLY A 90 5.20 -20.31 2.66
N GLY A 91 5.15 -20.96 3.81
CA GLY A 91 5.80 -20.46 5.03
C GLY A 91 5.16 -19.18 5.60
N ARG A 92 5.99 -18.30 6.14
CA ARG A 92 5.58 -17.06 6.79
C ARG A 92 6.20 -15.87 6.03
N PRO A 93 5.55 -15.36 4.98
CA PRO A 93 6.10 -14.27 4.17
C PRO A 93 6.18 -12.96 4.96
N ILE A 94 7.01 -12.05 4.47
CA ILE A 94 7.05 -10.66 4.89
C ILE A 94 6.00 -9.91 4.06
N LEU A 95 5.27 -8.99 4.69
CA LEU A 95 4.41 -8.04 3.98
C LEU A 95 5.12 -6.69 3.88
N PHE A 96 5.32 -6.20 2.67
CA PHE A 96 5.73 -4.83 2.41
C PHE A 96 4.53 -4.05 1.87
N GLY A 97 4.22 -2.90 2.45
CA GLY A 97 3.18 -2.01 1.95
C GLY A 97 3.70 -0.58 1.81
N SER A 98 3.25 0.13 0.77
CA SER A 98 3.55 1.54 0.54
C SER A 98 2.29 2.38 0.56
N SER A 99 2.28 3.52 1.29
CA SER A 99 1.14 4.43 1.38
C SER A 99 -0.15 3.71 1.84
N SER A 100 -1.26 3.76 1.11
CA SER A 100 -2.48 2.98 1.42
C SER A 100 -2.21 1.46 1.46
N GLY A 101 -1.25 0.97 0.68
CA GLY A 101 -0.77 -0.41 0.78
C GLY A 101 -0.09 -0.71 2.12
N ALA A 102 0.53 0.29 2.77
CA ALA A 102 1.07 0.11 4.12
C ALA A 102 -0.05 -0.05 5.16
N ALA A 103 -1.12 0.73 5.05
CA ALA A 103 -2.30 0.54 5.90
C ALA A 103 -2.90 -0.86 5.70
N LEU A 104 -3.02 -1.33 4.45
CA LEU A 104 -3.52 -2.67 4.14
C LEU A 104 -2.59 -3.77 4.66
N ALA A 105 -1.25 -3.59 4.56
CA ALA A 105 -0.28 -4.53 5.12
C ALA A 105 -0.43 -4.66 6.65
N LEU A 106 -0.63 -3.54 7.34
CA LEU A 106 -0.84 -3.50 8.79
C LEU A 106 -2.13 -4.24 9.18
N GLU A 107 -3.25 -3.94 8.51
CA GLU A 107 -4.54 -4.63 8.72
C GLU A 107 -4.43 -6.14 8.48
N ALA A 108 -3.80 -6.52 7.35
CA ALA A 108 -3.62 -7.92 7.00
C ALA A 108 -2.73 -8.64 8.03
N ALA A 109 -1.63 -8.03 8.46
CA ALA A 109 -0.75 -8.63 9.46
C ALA A 109 -1.43 -8.82 10.81
N ALA A 110 -2.19 -7.82 11.28
CA ALA A 110 -2.97 -7.91 12.51
C ALA A 110 -4.03 -9.03 12.45
N ARG A 111 -4.66 -9.22 11.29
CA ARG A 111 -5.69 -10.25 11.09
C ARG A 111 -5.12 -11.65 10.89
N LEU A 112 -3.97 -11.76 10.22
CA LEU A 112 -3.35 -13.04 9.88
C LEU A 112 -2.42 -13.56 10.97
N GLY A 113 -1.99 -12.70 11.90
CA GLY A 113 -1.19 -13.08 13.06
C GLY A 113 0.07 -13.84 12.69
N ASP A 114 0.26 -15.02 13.27
CA ASP A 114 1.46 -15.86 13.10
C ASP A 114 1.70 -16.38 11.68
N ARG A 115 0.76 -16.21 10.76
CA ARG A 115 0.96 -16.52 9.34
C ARG A 115 1.90 -15.55 8.63
N VAL A 116 2.18 -14.39 9.24
CA VAL A 116 3.07 -13.34 8.72
C VAL A 116 4.40 -13.36 9.46
N GLY A 117 5.52 -13.38 8.75
CA GLY A 117 6.86 -13.46 9.32
C GLY A 117 7.49 -12.11 9.68
N GLY A 118 6.99 -11.03 9.08
CA GLY A 118 7.45 -9.66 9.31
C GLY A 118 6.64 -8.67 8.49
N VAL A 119 6.70 -7.39 8.85
CA VAL A 119 5.97 -6.32 8.16
C VAL A 119 6.90 -5.13 7.92
N VAL A 120 6.79 -4.54 6.74
CA VAL A 120 7.45 -3.28 6.42
C VAL A 120 6.40 -2.29 5.91
N LEU A 121 6.23 -1.19 6.60
CA LEU A 121 5.27 -0.13 6.30
C LEU A 121 6.03 1.09 5.78
N TYR A 122 5.92 1.38 4.50
CA TYR A 122 6.52 2.57 3.93
C TYR A 122 5.50 3.70 3.85
N GLU A 123 5.67 4.70 4.73
CA GLU A 123 4.88 5.92 4.77
C GLU A 123 3.35 5.68 4.77
N PRO A 124 2.80 4.98 5.78
CA PRO A 124 1.35 4.90 5.92
C PRO A 124 0.79 6.33 6.06
N PRO A 125 -0.24 6.73 5.26
CA PRO A 125 -0.67 8.11 5.17
C PRO A 125 -1.65 8.47 6.30
N PHE A 126 -1.30 8.11 7.52
CA PHE A 126 -2.11 8.39 8.70
C PHE A 126 -1.96 9.87 9.10
N ILE A 127 -3.06 10.50 9.48
CA ILE A 127 -3.10 11.86 10.01
C ILE A 127 -3.61 11.74 11.45
N CYS A 128 -2.66 11.70 12.40
CA CYS A 128 -2.95 11.40 13.81
C CYS A 128 -2.80 12.59 14.74
N ASP A 129 -2.45 13.76 14.19
CA ASP A 129 -2.31 15.03 14.89
C ASP A 129 -2.57 16.23 13.95
N ASP A 130 -2.12 17.41 14.31
CA ASP A 130 -2.27 18.66 13.55
C ASP A 130 -1.12 18.94 12.55
N SER A 131 -0.17 18.00 12.36
CA SER A 131 0.94 18.15 11.41
C SER A 131 0.47 18.21 9.94
N ARG A 132 -0.75 17.77 9.69
CA ARG A 132 -1.49 17.92 8.44
C ARG A 132 -2.98 18.08 8.74
N PRO A 133 -3.71 18.97 8.05
CA PRO A 133 -5.16 19.02 8.14
C PRO A 133 -5.80 17.67 7.78
N PRO A 134 -6.82 17.22 8.54
CA PRO A 134 -7.60 16.05 8.18
C PRO A 134 -8.19 16.14 6.77
N LEU A 135 -8.41 15.00 6.14
CA LEU A 135 -9.13 14.98 4.86
C LEU A 135 -10.59 15.43 5.05
N ALA A 136 -11.13 16.11 4.04
CA ALA A 136 -12.56 16.47 4.05
C ALA A 136 -13.41 15.20 4.18
N PRO A 137 -14.37 15.15 5.12
CA PRO A 137 -15.15 13.95 5.41
C PRO A 137 -15.95 13.42 4.21
N ASP A 138 -16.29 14.29 3.26
CA ASP A 138 -17.05 13.98 2.04
C ASP A 138 -16.17 13.62 0.84
N LEU A 139 -14.82 13.73 0.95
CA LEU A 139 -13.91 13.54 -0.18
C LEU A 139 -14.11 12.16 -0.86
N ALA A 140 -14.18 11.09 -0.09
CA ALA A 140 -14.36 9.75 -0.62
C ALA A 140 -15.71 9.63 -1.38
N ALA A 141 -16.76 10.22 -0.85
CA ALA A 141 -18.09 10.23 -1.48
C ALA A 141 -18.10 11.04 -2.78
N ARG A 142 -17.46 12.21 -2.80
CA ARG A 142 -17.33 13.04 -4.02
C ARG A 142 -16.55 12.34 -5.11
N ILE A 143 -15.45 11.66 -4.76
CA ILE A 143 -14.67 10.85 -5.70
C ILE A 143 -15.50 9.70 -6.25
N ALA A 144 -16.26 8.99 -5.38
CA ALA A 144 -17.13 7.90 -5.80
C ALA A 144 -18.25 8.39 -6.75
N ALA A 145 -18.87 9.53 -6.46
CA ALA A 145 -19.87 10.17 -7.33
C ALA A 145 -19.28 10.49 -8.72
N SER A 146 -18.11 11.15 -8.76
CA SER A 146 -17.43 11.45 -10.04
C SER A 146 -17.12 10.18 -10.85
N VAL A 147 -16.75 9.08 -10.18
CA VAL A 147 -16.53 7.78 -10.85
C VAL A 147 -17.85 7.23 -11.41
N ALA A 148 -18.95 7.29 -10.63
CA ALA A 148 -20.26 6.81 -11.05
C ALA A 148 -20.83 7.60 -12.24
N GLU A 149 -20.56 8.91 -12.30
CA GLU A 149 -20.91 9.80 -13.42
C GLU A 149 -20.00 9.63 -14.65
N GLY A 150 -18.96 8.78 -14.55
CA GLY A 150 -17.98 8.55 -15.63
C GLY A 150 -16.87 9.60 -15.70
N ASP A 151 -16.87 10.65 -14.86
CA ASP A 151 -15.80 11.65 -14.82
C ASP A 151 -14.60 11.18 -13.96
N ARG A 152 -13.91 10.19 -14.49
CA ARG A 152 -12.68 9.67 -13.88
C ARG A 152 -11.57 10.72 -13.79
N SER A 153 -11.64 11.78 -14.61
CA SER A 153 -10.65 12.87 -14.57
C SER A 153 -10.86 13.77 -13.37
N ALA A 154 -12.12 14.09 -13.02
CA ALA A 154 -12.45 14.80 -11.79
C ALA A 154 -12.06 13.97 -10.55
N ALA A 155 -12.40 12.67 -10.54
CA ALA A 155 -12.03 11.76 -9.47
C ALA A 155 -10.51 11.72 -9.24
N ALA A 156 -9.71 11.54 -10.30
CA ALA A 156 -8.25 11.55 -10.20
C ALA A 156 -7.71 12.91 -9.72
N ARG A 157 -8.26 14.02 -10.24
CA ARG A 157 -7.86 15.36 -9.82
C ARG A 157 -8.12 15.56 -8.33
N ALA A 158 -9.33 15.27 -7.84
CA ALA A 158 -9.68 15.40 -6.43
C ALA A 158 -8.76 14.56 -5.54
N PHE A 159 -8.46 13.32 -5.94
CA PHE A 159 -7.52 12.46 -5.22
C PHE A 159 -6.12 13.09 -5.13
N PHE A 160 -5.54 13.53 -6.24
CA PHE A 160 -4.18 14.09 -6.21
C PHE A 160 -4.11 15.44 -5.50
N THR A 161 -5.13 16.31 -5.65
CA THR A 161 -5.10 17.64 -5.01
C THR A 161 -5.48 17.59 -3.53
N GLU A 162 -6.50 16.81 -3.16
CA GLU A 162 -7.07 16.85 -1.80
C GLU A 162 -6.53 15.73 -0.91
N ALA A 163 -6.49 14.46 -1.41
CA ALA A 163 -5.98 13.36 -0.60
C ALA A 163 -4.44 13.36 -0.55
N ILE A 164 -3.75 13.57 -1.68
CA ILE A 164 -2.29 13.60 -1.72
C ILE A 164 -1.74 14.99 -1.33
N GLY A 165 -2.48 16.06 -1.63
CA GLY A 165 -2.05 17.44 -1.36
C GLY A 165 -1.14 18.02 -2.43
N MET A 166 -1.20 17.51 -3.66
CA MET A 166 -0.41 18.06 -4.76
C MET A 166 -0.94 19.44 -5.20
N PRO A 167 -0.06 20.42 -5.49
CA PRO A 167 -0.48 21.68 -6.08
C PRO A 167 -1.27 21.47 -7.37
N ALA A 168 -2.37 22.23 -7.55
CA ALA A 168 -3.23 22.10 -8.74
C ALA A 168 -2.47 22.27 -10.07
N VAL A 169 -1.45 23.13 -10.09
CA VAL A 169 -0.57 23.33 -11.27
C VAL A 169 0.20 22.05 -11.58
N ALA A 170 0.75 21.36 -10.58
CA ALA A 170 1.47 20.11 -10.78
C ALA A 170 0.54 19.01 -11.31
N VAL A 171 -0.70 18.92 -10.80
CA VAL A 171 -1.73 18.00 -11.33
C VAL A 171 -2.10 18.40 -12.76
N GLY A 172 -2.16 19.71 -13.08
CA GLY A 172 -2.39 20.21 -14.44
C GLY A 172 -1.32 19.72 -15.44
N VAL A 173 -0.04 19.77 -15.05
CA VAL A 173 1.07 19.24 -15.86
C VAL A 173 0.98 17.72 -15.98
N MET A 174 0.71 17.02 -14.89
CA MET A 174 0.59 15.55 -14.87
C MET A 174 -0.50 15.06 -15.83
N ARG A 175 -1.58 15.84 -16.06
CA ARG A 175 -2.65 15.49 -17.00
C ARG A 175 -2.18 15.34 -18.45
N MET A 176 -1.03 15.89 -18.81
CA MET A 176 -0.43 15.78 -20.15
C MET A 176 0.44 14.52 -20.29
N LEU A 177 0.72 13.80 -19.21
CA LEU A 177 1.61 12.64 -19.19
C LEU A 177 0.82 11.33 -19.33
N PRO A 178 1.44 10.26 -19.87
CA PRO A 178 0.82 8.93 -19.96
C PRO A 178 0.31 8.39 -18.62
N LEU A 179 1.02 8.70 -17.53
CA LEU A 179 0.65 8.37 -16.15
C LEU A 179 -0.78 8.79 -15.78
N TRP A 180 -1.25 9.94 -16.30
CA TRP A 180 -2.62 10.38 -16.05
C TRP A 180 -3.68 9.43 -16.61
N ARG A 181 -3.41 8.85 -17.79
CA ARG A 181 -4.33 7.89 -18.40
C ARG A 181 -4.46 6.65 -17.55
N GLU A 182 -3.34 6.13 -17.06
CA GLU A 182 -3.33 4.97 -16.16
C GLU A 182 -4.04 5.28 -14.83
N ALA A 183 -3.72 6.39 -14.19
CA ALA A 183 -4.38 6.83 -12.96
C ALA A 183 -5.91 6.88 -13.11
N LYS A 184 -6.42 7.47 -14.19
CA LYS A 184 -7.87 7.52 -14.47
C LYS A 184 -8.51 6.15 -14.56
N THR A 185 -7.85 5.16 -15.15
CA THR A 185 -8.43 3.81 -15.26
C THR A 185 -8.60 3.15 -13.90
N LEU A 186 -7.75 3.52 -12.94
CA LEU A 186 -7.73 2.95 -11.60
C LEU A 186 -8.59 3.71 -10.58
N THR A 187 -9.17 4.87 -10.93
CA THR A 187 -10.01 5.64 -9.98
C THR A 187 -11.16 4.86 -9.36
N PRO A 188 -11.83 3.89 -10.05
CA PRO A 188 -12.86 3.07 -9.41
C PRO A 188 -12.37 2.26 -8.20
N THR A 189 -11.06 2.01 -8.10
CA THR A 189 -10.47 1.24 -6.99
C THR A 189 -10.13 2.09 -5.77
N LEU A 190 -10.18 3.44 -5.86
CA LEU A 190 -9.93 4.34 -4.74
C LEU A 190 -10.84 4.07 -3.53
N ARG A 191 -12.03 3.53 -3.77
CA ARG A 191 -12.95 3.11 -2.70
C ARG A 191 -12.29 2.15 -1.70
N TYR A 192 -11.42 1.24 -2.15
CA TYR A 192 -10.69 0.32 -1.29
C TYR A 192 -9.63 1.05 -0.47
N ASP A 193 -8.91 1.99 -1.10
CA ASP A 193 -7.88 2.78 -0.42
C ASP A 193 -8.50 3.67 0.68
N PHE A 194 -9.64 4.31 0.41
CA PHE A 194 -10.36 5.07 1.44
C PHE A 194 -10.97 4.18 2.52
N ALA A 195 -11.43 2.98 2.18
CA ALA A 195 -11.99 2.06 3.14
C ALA A 195 -10.97 1.57 4.16
N VAL A 196 -9.77 1.18 3.71
CA VAL A 196 -8.70 0.71 4.61
C VAL A 196 -8.14 1.84 5.49
N LEU A 197 -8.19 3.10 5.01
CA LEU A 197 -7.72 4.28 5.73
C LEU A 197 -8.78 4.91 6.65
N ARG A 198 -9.98 4.35 6.73
CA ARG A 198 -11.07 4.92 7.54
C ARG A 198 -10.68 5.00 9.02
N GLY A 199 -10.84 6.18 9.62
CA GLY A 199 -10.53 6.44 11.03
C GLY A 199 -9.04 6.61 11.34
N THR A 200 -8.18 6.75 10.32
CA THR A 200 -6.74 6.99 10.49
C THR A 200 -6.27 8.31 9.86
N GLN A 201 -7.19 9.11 9.33
CA GLN A 201 -6.88 10.38 8.67
C GLN A 201 -7.68 11.57 9.23
N ASP A 202 -8.09 11.47 10.50
CA ASP A 202 -9.05 12.37 11.15
C ASP A 202 -8.35 13.40 12.07
N GLY A 203 -7.01 13.45 12.11
CA GLY A 203 -6.24 14.29 13.03
C GLY A 203 -6.37 13.83 14.50
N ARG A 204 -6.64 12.55 14.74
CA ARG A 204 -6.83 11.96 16.07
C ARG A 204 -5.80 10.86 16.32
N PRO A 205 -5.50 10.55 17.60
CA PRO A 205 -4.65 9.42 17.95
C PRO A 205 -5.09 8.14 17.22
N LEU A 206 -4.12 7.32 16.82
CA LEU A 206 -4.37 6.08 16.08
C LEU A 206 -5.17 5.08 16.93
N PRO A 207 -6.12 4.34 16.32
CA PRO A 207 -6.91 3.31 17.00
C PRO A 207 -6.06 2.04 17.18
N ALA A 208 -5.07 2.05 18.08
CA ALA A 208 -4.07 0.99 18.26
C ALA A 208 -4.71 -0.38 18.58
N GLU A 209 -5.83 -0.39 19.27
CA GLU A 209 -6.61 -1.60 19.58
C GLU A 209 -7.08 -2.34 18.30
N ARG A 210 -7.26 -1.63 17.19
CA ARG A 210 -7.60 -2.21 15.89
C ARG A 210 -6.53 -3.20 15.40
N TRP A 211 -5.28 -3.00 15.82
CA TRP A 211 -4.14 -3.81 15.42
C TRP A 211 -3.55 -4.64 16.56
N SER A 212 -4.33 -4.88 17.62
CA SER A 212 -3.90 -5.68 18.78
C SER A 212 -3.46 -7.11 18.44
N GLY A 213 -3.91 -7.65 17.29
CA GLY A 213 -3.47 -8.95 16.77
C GLY A 213 -2.12 -8.94 16.03
N LEU A 214 -1.44 -7.78 15.95
CA LEU A 214 -0.13 -7.69 15.32
C LEU A 214 0.95 -8.31 16.19
N THR A 215 1.39 -9.52 15.82
CA THR A 215 2.47 -10.26 16.53
C THR A 215 3.79 -10.22 15.75
N ALA A 216 3.75 -9.95 14.46
CA ALA A 216 4.92 -9.93 13.60
C ALA A 216 5.82 -8.71 13.88
N PRO A 217 7.17 -8.88 13.87
CA PRO A 217 8.09 -7.76 13.93
C PRO A 217 7.84 -6.80 12.76
N THR A 218 7.63 -5.54 13.07
CA THR A 218 7.19 -4.54 12.11
C THR A 218 8.18 -3.37 12.05
N LEU A 219 8.53 -2.95 10.85
CA LEU A 219 9.40 -1.82 10.58
C LEU A 219 8.63 -0.74 9.80
N VAL A 220 8.47 0.44 10.38
CA VAL A 220 7.95 1.62 9.69
C VAL A 220 9.10 2.42 9.14
N LEU A 221 9.09 2.67 7.84
CA LEU A 221 10.11 3.46 7.13
C LEU A 221 9.49 4.74 6.58
N VAL A 222 10.15 5.86 6.82
CA VAL A 222 9.75 7.17 6.29
C VAL A 222 10.96 7.84 5.66
N GLY A 223 10.81 8.40 4.47
CA GLY A 223 11.89 9.15 3.82
C GLY A 223 12.16 10.47 4.52
N SER A 224 13.44 10.82 4.72
CA SER A 224 13.83 12.08 5.41
C SER A 224 13.36 13.34 4.66
N LYS A 225 13.02 13.21 3.36
CA LYS A 225 12.47 14.30 2.53
C LYS A 225 10.95 14.31 2.46
N SER A 226 10.29 13.42 3.18
CA SER A 226 8.82 13.34 3.18
C SER A 226 8.20 14.33 4.17
N PRO A 227 6.95 14.74 3.95
CA PRO A 227 6.21 15.63 4.86
C PRO A 227 6.15 15.11 6.30
N ALA A 228 6.12 16.06 7.26
CA ALA A 228 6.18 15.78 8.70
C ALA A 228 5.14 14.77 9.18
N PHE A 229 3.92 14.82 8.66
CA PHE A 229 2.84 13.93 9.10
C PHE A 229 3.15 12.42 8.91
N PHE A 230 4.00 12.03 7.95
CA PHE A 230 4.46 10.65 7.83
C PHE A 230 5.39 10.26 8.98
N HIS A 231 6.26 11.19 9.40
CA HIS A 231 7.13 10.98 10.55
C HIS A 231 6.33 10.88 11.84
N THR A 232 5.34 11.76 12.01
CA THR A 232 4.40 11.69 13.15
C THR A 232 3.65 10.36 13.17
N ALA A 233 3.15 9.89 12.03
CA ALA A 233 2.48 8.60 11.93
C ALA A 233 3.42 7.43 12.28
N GLY A 234 4.68 7.48 11.83
CA GLY A 234 5.70 6.48 12.16
C GLY A 234 5.98 6.41 13.65
N THR A 235 6.17 7.54 14.30
CA THR A 235 6.35 7.65 15.75
C THR A 235 5.11 7.14 16.49
N ALA A 236 3.91 7.59 16.12
CA ALA A 236 2.67 7.18 16.75
C ALA A 236 2.44 5.66 16.68
N LEU A 237 2.79 5.02 15.55
CA LEU A 237 2.71 3.56 15.43
C LEU A 237 3.73 2.85 16.35
N SER A 238 4.96 3.35 16.41
CA SER A 238 6.01 2.79 17.25
C SER A 238 5.68 2.93 18.74
N ASP A 239 5.07 4.06 19.15
CA ASP A 239 4.67 4.29 20.53
C ASP A 239 3.46 3.43 20.94
N ALA A 240 2.55 3.16 20.00
CA ALA A 240 1.29 2.47 20.28
C ALA A 240 1.39 0.93 20.18
N LEU A 241 2.34 0.39 19.41
CA LEU A 241 2.43 -1.04 19.10
C LEU A 241 3.81 -1.60 19.44
N PRO A 242 3.94 -2.53 20.40
CA PRO A 242 5.23 -2.97 20.92
C PRO A 242 6.11 -3.72 19.92
N THR A 243 5.55 -4.23 18.83
CA THR A 243 6.28 -4.94 17.78
C THR A 243 6.77 -4.01 16.67
N VAL A 244 6.49 -2.70 16.76
CA VAL A 244 6.77 -1.71 15.72
C VAL A 244 8.03 -0.90 16.05
N GLU A 245 8.97 -0.87 15.11
CA GLU A 245 10.13 0.00 15.11
C GLU A 245 9.95 1.06 14.01
N TYR A 246 10.32 2.31 14.30
CA TYR A 246 10.27 3.41 13.34
C TYR A 246 11.69 3.85 12.95
N GLU A 247 11.91 4.11 11.66
CA GLU A 247 13.17 4.60 11.13
C GLU A 247 12.98 5.60 10.00
N SER A 248 13.75 6.70 10.02
CA SER A 248 13.83 7.66 8.93
C SER A 248 14.94 7.27 7.95
N LEU A 249 14.63 7.14 6.66
CA LEU A 249 15.58 6.82 5.61
C LEU A 249 16.14 8.09 4.97
N GLU A 250 17.45 8.30 5.12
CA GLU A 250 18.11 9.48 4.55
C GLU A 250 18.00 9.55 3.03
N GLY A 251 17.65 10.74 2.54
CA GLY A 251 17.51 11.05 1.11
C GLY A 251 16.27 10.47 0.43
N ALA A 252 15.52 9.58 1.09
CA ALA A 252 14.29 8.99 0.54
C ALA A 252 13.10 9.95 0.62
N HIS A 253 12.07 9.68 -0.17
CA HIS A 253 10.82 10.45 -0.26
C HIS A 253 9.64 9.52 -0.61
N HIS A 254 8.41 10.02 -0.58
CA HIS A 254 7.18 9.20 -0.78
C HIS A 254 7.19 8.32 -2.03
N GLY A 255 7.78 8.78 -3.12
CA GLY A 255 7.89 8.00 -4.37
C GLY A 255 9.09 7.05 -4.43
N SER A 256 9.91 6.93 -3.37
CA SER A 256 11.14 6.12 -3.42
C SER A 256 10.90 4.64 -3.70
N PRO A 257 9.83 3.98 -3.22
CA PRO A 257 9.59 2.58 -3.58
C PRO A 257 9.51 2.33 -5.08
N GLN A 258 8.94 3.28 -5.83
CA GLN A 258 8.76 3.20 -7.28
C GLN A 258 9.96 3.72 -8.08
N LEU A 259 10.65 4.74 -7.56
CA LEU A 259 11.64 5.50 -8.33
C LEU A 259 13.09 5.09 -8.00
N SER A 260 13.41 4.93 -6.71
CA SER A 260 14.78 4.73 -6.19
C SER A 260 14.79 3.82 -4.96
N PRO A 261 14.41 2.53 -5.07
CA PRO A 261 14.15 1.65 -3.93
C PRO A 261 15.40 1.11 -3.23
N ALA A 262 16.62 1.45 -3.66
CA ALA A 262 17.84 0.83 -3.17
C ALA A 262 18.02 0.89 -1.65
N SER A 263 17.80 2.06 -1.03
CA SER A 263 17.91 2.23 0.43
C SER A 263 16.87 1.40 1.17
N ILE A 264 15.64 1.35 0.64
CA ILE A 264 14.54 0.54 1.19
C ILE A 264 14.90 -0.95 1.13
N ALA A 265 15.35 -1.44 -0.04
CA ALA A 265 15.75 -2.84 -0.22
C ALA A 265 16.93 -3.21 0.69
N THR A 266 17.92 -2.33 0.85
CA THR A 266 19.04 -2.52 1.77
C THR A 266 18.54 -2.67 3.20
N ARG A 267 17.62 -1.81 3.63
CA ARG A 267 17.09 -1.83 5.01
C ARG A 267 16.24 -3.07 5.28
N ILE A 268 15.38 -3.44 4.33
CA ILE A 268 14.62 -4.70 4.41
C ILE A 268 15.56 -5.91 4.51
N THR A 269 16.60 -5.93 3.68
CA THR A 269 17.58 -7.02 3.68
C THR A 269 18.32 -7.11 5.01
N ALA A 270 18.76 -5.99 5.55
CA ALA A 270 19.43 -5.95 6.85
C ALA A 270 18.56 -6.44 8.01
N ARG A 271 17.25 -6.22 7.93
CA ARG A 271 16.29 -6.57 9.00
C ARG A 271 15.78 -8.01 8.90
N PHE A 272 15.61 -8.54 7.69
CA PHE A 272 14.86 -9.78 7.46
C PHE A 272 15.60 -10.86 6.65
N ALA A 273 16.70 -10.57 5.95
CA ALA A 273 17.47 -11.62 5.31
C ALA A 273 18.27 -12.41 6.36
N ARG A 274 18.09 -13.71 6.35
CA ARG A 274 18.85 -14.67 7.17
C ARG A 274 19.89 -15.35 6.32
#